data_6c74f0488e8c9e7ebef549f930c567c4
#
_entry.id   6c74f0488e8c9e7ebef549f930c567c4
#
_cell.length_a   1.000
_cell.length_b   1.000
_cell.length_c   1.000
_cell.angle_alpha   90.00
_cell.angle_beta   90.00
_cell.angle_gamma   90.00
#
_symmetry.space_group_name_H-M   'P 1'
#
loop_
_entity.id
_entity.type
_entity.pdbx_description
1 polymer ?
#
loop_
_entity_poly.entity_id
_entity_poly.type
_entity_poly.pdbx_seq_one_letter_code
_entity_poly.pdbx_strand_id
1 'polypeptide(L)'
;MNKGKLYLIPVPIHNEEEFNSKFIPPYLTEEINKLNVFAVENIRTSRRFLRKINPKFKINDTTFHLIDKRTEEAEYSNIINCLINGNDVGVMSESGCPGIADPGQKLCSLAHHKNILIKPLIGPSSILLALMSSGLNGQKFTFHGYLPIEKEKRIKAIKKLHPNTGSHIFIETPYRNQKVYDDLIQNLKPDIRKLCIATDLTGINESIFTKKISELKQSNIILKKYPTIFIFE
;
A
#
# COMPACT_ATOMS: atom_id res chain seq x y z
N MET A 1 27.41 -7.67 20.49
CA MET A 1 26.66 -8.47 19.52
C MET A 1 26.18 -7.56 18.43
N ASN A 2 26.24 -7.97 17.16
CA ASN A 2 25.66 -7.21 16.08
C ASN A 2 24.13 -7.31 16.16
N LYS A 3 23.42 -6.17 16.08
CA LYS A 3 21.96 -6.15 16.01
C LYS A 3 21.48 -6.77 14.70
N GLY A 4 20.30 -7.37 14.72
CA GLY A 4 19.60 -7.79 13.51
C GLY A 4 19.11 -6.58 12.69
N LYS A 5 18.59 -6.85 11.50
CA LYS A 5 18.07 -5.86 10.55
C LYS A 5 16.56 -5.96 10.46
N LEU A 6 15.91 -4.81 10.27
CA LEU A 6 14.48 -4.71 10.01
C LEU A 6 14.25 -4.68 8.48
N TYR A 7 13.66 -5.72 7.91
CA TYR A 7 13.35 -5.83 6.50
C TYR A 7 11.92 -5.37 6.24
N LEU A 8 11.73 -4.39 5.37
CA LEU A 8 10.40 -4.00 4.90
C LEU A 8 10.11 -4.77 3.62
N ILE A 9 9.12 -5.66 3.67
CA ILE A 9 8.83 -6.65 2.63
C ILE A 9 7.55 -6.25 1.90
N PRO A 10 7.63 -5.74 0.67
CA PRO A 10 6.45 -5.54 -0.14
C PRO A 10 5.77 -6.85 -0.50
N VAL A 11 4.44 -6.86 -0.43
CA VAL A 11 3.61 -8.00 -0.79
C VAL A 11 2.77 -7.67 -2.03
N PRO A 12 2.15 -8.66 -2.71
CA PRO A 12 1.27 -8.42 -3.85
C PRO A 12 0.15 -7.43 -3.52
N ILE A 13 -0.27 -6.67 -4.53
CA ILE A 13 -1.35 -5.68 -4.40
C ILE A 13 -2.73 -6.36 -4.47
N HIS A 14 -2.78 -7.58 -5.01
CA HIS A 14 -3.98 -8.36 -5.24
C HIS A 14 -4.34 -9.32 -4.13
N ASN A 15 -5.63 -9.73 -4.14
CA ASN A 15 -6.12 -10.85 -3.37
C ASN A 15 -5.35 -12.14 -3.68
N GLU A 16 -5.27 -13.01 -2.67
CA GLU A 16 -4.52 -14.26 -2.70
C GLU A 16 -4.89 -15.20 -3.87
N GLU A 17 -6.12 -15.14 -4.38
CA GLU A 17 -6.62 -16.03 -5.43
C GLU A 17 -5.97 -15.73 -6.80
N GLU A 18 -5.60 -14.47 -7.05
CA GLU A 18 -4.99 -14.02 -8.30
C GLU A 18 -3.47 -13.81 -8.20
N PHE A 19 -2.83 -14.42 -7.19
CA PHE A 19 -1.39 -14.27 -6.97
C PHE A 19 -0.60 -14.71 -8.20
N ASN A 20 0.13 -13.77 -8.77
CA ASN A 20 1.08 -14.04 -9.85
C ASN A 20 2.51 -13.82 -9.35
N SER A 21 3.28 -14.90 -9.22
CA SER A 21 4.68 -14.85 -8.78
C SER A 21 5.58 -14.00 -9.68
N LYS A 22 5.17 -13.72 -10.91
CA LYS A 22 5.92 -12.86 -11.86
C LYS A 22 6.08 -11.43 -11.36
N PHE A 23 5.18 -10.95 -10.48
CA PHE A 23 5.27 -9.62 -9.89
C PHE A 23 6.17 -9.56 -8.64
N ILE A 24 6.71 -10.71 -8.21
CA ILE A 24 7.62 -10.80 -7.08
C ILE A 24 9.04 -10.99 -7.60
N PRO A 25 9.94 -10.02 -7.40
CA PRO A 25 11.33 -10.17 -7.82
C PRO A 25 11.99 -11.40 -7.16
N PRO A 26 12.75 -12.22 -7.89
CA PRO A 26 13.37 -13.43 -7.34
C PRO A 26 14.19 -13.17 -6.07
N TYR A 27 14.97 -12.09 -6.05
CA TYR A 27 15.80 -11.72 -4.90
C TYR A 27 14.96 -11.51 -3.62
N LEU A 28 13.69 -11.08 -3.75
CA LEU A 28 12.80 -10.89 -2.60
C LEU A 28 12.57 -12.24 -1.89
N THR A 29 12.33 -13.29 -2.65
CA THR A 29 12.19 -14.65 -2.12
C THR A 29 13.48 -15.11 -1.44
N GLU A 30 14.64 -14.81 -2.00
CA GLU A 30 15.94 -15.13 -1.41
C GLU A 30 16.15 -14.44 -0.06
N GLU A 31 15.82 -13.15 0.05
CA GLU A 31 15.92 -12.40 1.30
C GLU A 31 14.91 -12.90 2.34
N ILE A 32 13.67 -13.17 1.95
CA ILE A 32 12.62 -13.69 2.85
C ILE A 32 13.00 -15.06 3.42
N ASN A 33 13.61 -15.93 2.62
CA ASN A 33 14.01 -17.27 3.05
C ASN A 33 15.10 -17.28 4.16
N LYS A 34 15.77 -16.17 4.38
CA LYS A 34 16.76 -16.00 5.47
C LYS A 34 16.12 -15.63 6.81
N LEU A 35 14.83 -15.28 6.79
CA LEU A 35 14.12 -14.75 7.95
C LEU A 35 13.28 -15.83 8.63
N ASN A 36 13.24 -15.78 9.95
CA ASN A 36 12.42 -16.65 10.79
C ASN A 36 11.56 -15.89 11.82
N VAL A 37 11.63 -14.54 11.81
CA VAL A 37 10.80 -13.68 12.65
C VAL A 37 10.11 -12.64 11.76
N PHE A 38 8.79 -12.52 11.90
CA PHE A 38 8.00 -11.58 11.10
C PHE A 38 7.04 -10.77 11.96
N ALA A 39 6.94 -9.49 11.68
CA ALA A 39 5.91 -8.58 12.17
C ALA A 39 4.90 -8.35 11.05
N VAL A 40 3.66 -8.79 11.24
CA VAL A 40 2.67 -8.89 10.16
C VAL A 40 1.32 -8.31 10.56
N GLU A 41 0.62 -7.74 9.60
CA GLU A 41 -0.73 -7.22 9.80
C GLU A 41 -1.76 -8.34 9.96
N ASN A 42 -1.55 -9.47 9.30
CA ASN A 42 -2.40 -10.65 9.39
C ASN A 42 -1.56 -11.93 9.23
N ILE A 43 -1.56 -12.76 10.26
CA ILE A 43 -0.74 -13.98 10.29
C ILE A 43 -1.19 -14.98 9.20
N ARG A 44 -2.50 -15.09 8.95
CA ARG A 44 -3.04 -16.07 7.99
C ARG A 44 -2.61 -15.74 6.56
N THR A 45 -2.80 -14.49 6.13
CA THR A 45 -2.44 -14.02 4.79
C THR A 45 -0.93 -14.08 4.59
N SER A 46 -0.14 -13.66 5.60
CA SER A 46 1.32 -13.72 5.55
C SER A 46 1.86 -15.16 5.42
N ARG A 47 1.31 -16.11 6.19
CA ARG A 47 1.70 -17.53 6.06
C ARG A 47 1.39 -18.09 4.68
N ARG A 48 0.25 -17.71 4.09
CA ARG A 48 -0.11 -18.11 2.73
C ARG A 48 0.84 -17.52 1.70
N PHE A 49 1.14 -16.23 1.82
CA PHE A 49 2.11 -15.57 0.94
C PHE A 49 3.47 -16.26 0.98
N LEU A 50 4.02 -16.51 2.17
CA LEU A 50 5.30 -17.22 2.34
C LEU A 50 5.30 -18.60 1.67
N ARG A 51 4.20 -19.37 1.80
CA ARG A 51 4.04 -20.67 1.13
C ARG A 51 3.89 -20.56 -0.38
N LYS A 52 3.29 -19.49 -0.89
CA LYS A 52 3.14 -19.26 -2.34
C LYS A 52 4.47 -18.92 -3.01
N ILE A 53 5.32 -18.12 -2.36
CA ILE A 53 6.65 -17.78 -2.89
C ILE A 53 7.66 -18.91 -2.70
N ASN A 54 7.50 -19.72 -1.64
CA ASN A 54 8.32 -20.89 -1.37
C ASN A 54 7.49 -22.00 -0.70
N PRO A 55 7.04 -23.02 -1.44
CA PRO A 55 6.28 -24.14 -0.88
C PRO A 55 6.98 -24.89 0.26
N LYS A 56 8.32 -24.84 0.32
CA LYS A 56 9.15 -25.46 1.36
C LYS A 56 9.46 -24.54 2.53
N PHE A 57 8.89 -23.32 2.57
CA PHE A 57 9.13 -22.36 3.65
C PHE A 57 8.75 -22.96 5.01
N LYS A 58 9.65 -22.86 6.00
CA LYS A 58 9.51 -23.48 7.33
C LYS A 58 8.58 -22.68 8.25
N ILE A 59 7.29 -22.64 7.92
CA ILE A 59 6.27 -21.87 8.66
C ILE A 59 6.22 -22.23 10.16
N ASN A 60 6.44 -23.52 10.51
CA ASN A 60 6.34 -23.99 11.90
C ASN A 60 7.52 -23.54 12.75
N ASP A 61 8.66 -23.23 12.13
CA ASP A 61 9.89 -22.74 12.79
C ASP A 61 9.94 -21.20 12.78
N THR A 62 8.84 -20.53 12.38
CA THR A 62 8.77 -19.09 12.19
C THR A 62 7.91 -18.45 13.27
N THR A 63 8.45 -17.39 13.89
CA THR A 63 7.74 -16.55 14.86
C THR A 63 7.01 -15.41 14.14
N PHE A 64 5.72 -15.23 14.47
CA PHE A 64 4.90 -14.14 13.95
C PHE A 64 4.43 -13.23 15.06
N HIS A 65 4.71 -11.94 14.94
CA HIS A 65 4.22 -10.86 15.78
C HIS A 65 3.11 -10.13 15.02
N LEU A 66 1.94 -9.96 15.63
CA LEU A 66 0.84 -9.20 15.00
C LEU A 66 1.06 -7.71 15.24
N ILE A 67 1.01 -6.93 14.15
CA ILE A 67 1.08 -5.47 14.19
C ILE A 67 -0.11 -4.87 13.43
N ASP A 68 -1.04 -4.33 14.17
CA ASP A 68 -2.23 -3.64 13.64
C ASP A 68 -2.44 -2.28 14.36
N LYS A 69 -3.57 -1.65 14.11
CA LYS A 69 -3.93 -0.37 14.75
C LYS A 69 -4.16 -0.49 16.27
N ARG A 70 -4.29 -1.70 16.81
CA ARG A 70 -4.56 -1.98 18.24
C ARG A 70 -3.34 -2.55 18.94
N THR A 71 -2.23 -2.72 18.23
CA THR A 71 -1.00 -3.31 18.78
C THR A 71 -0.49 -2.47 19.95
N GLU A 72 -0.31 -3.12 21.08
CA GLU A 72 0.20 -2.53 22.32
C GLU A 72 1.71 -2.27 22.26
N GLU A 73 2.18 -1.36 23.11
CA GLU A 73 3.61 -1.01 23.21
C GLU A 73 4.49 -2.22 23.57
N ALA A 74 3.94 -3.14 24.36
CA ALA A 74 4.65 -4.36 24.76
C ALA A 74 5.05 -5.21 23.54
N GLU A 75 4.17 -5.34 22.55
CA GLU A 75 4.46 -6.12 21.34
C GLU A 75 5.54 -5.47 20.48
N TYR A 76 5.49 -4.14 20.31
CA TYR A 76 6.59 -3.41 19.66
C TYR A 76 7.91 -3.59 20.38
N SER A 77 7.90 -3.61 21.72
CA SER A 77 9.08 -3.85 22.54
C SER A 77 9.65 -5.27 22.33
N ASN A 78 8.77 -6.28 22.22
CA ASN A 78 9.17 -7.65 21.91
C ASN A 78 9.90 -7.75 20.58
N ILE A 79 9.37 -7.12 19.54
CA ILE A 79 9.96 -7.09 18.20
C ILE A 79 11.32 -6.37 18.21
N ILE A 80 11.40 -5.23 18.87
CA ILE A 80 12.67 -4.49 19.02
C ILE A 80 13.70 -5.30 19.79
N ASN A 81 13.31 -6.04 20.82
CA ASN A 81 14.21 -6.92 21.57
C ASN A 81 14.74 -8.07 20.70
N CYS A 82 13.91 -8.65 19.81
CA CYS A 82 14.39 -9.62 18.81
C CYS A 82 15.53 -9.04 17.97
N LEU A 83 15.34 -7.81 17.45
CA LEU A 83 16.36 -7.10 16.66
C LEU A 83 17.62 -6.77 17.46
N ILE A 84 17.49 -6.33 18.72
CA ILE A 84 18.64 -6.04 19.60
C ILE A 84 19.45 -7.31 19.87
N ASN A 85 18.78 -8.45 20.01
CA ASN A 85 19.40 -9.76 20.25
C ASN A 85 20.01 -10.40 18.98
N GLY A 86 20.05 -9.68 17.86
CA GLY A 86 20.71 -10.12 16.63
C GLY A 86 19.80 -10.86 15.64
N ASN A 87 18.50 -11.00 15.92
CA ASN A 87 17.56 -11.62 14.98
C ASN A 87 17.10 -10.62 13.92
N ASP A 88 17.14 -11.00 12.66
CA ASP A 88 16.53 -10.25 11.57
C ASP A 88 15.00 -10.39 11.63
N VAL A 89 14.27 -9.29 11.38
CA VAL A 89 12.80 -9.27 11.40
C VAL A 89 12.27 -8.74 10.08
N GLY A 90 11.34 -9.49 9.48
CA GLY A 90 10.59 -9.04 8.28
C GLY A 90 9.27 -8.38 8.65
N VAL A 91 8.95 -7.24 8.03
CA VAL A 91 7.65 -6.56 8.18
C VAL A 91 6.83 -6.73 6.93
N MET A 92 5.59 -7.20 7.05
CA MET A 92 4.64 -7.33 5.93
C MET A 92 3.28 -6.74 6.30
N SER A 93 2.71 -5.94 5.38
CA SER A 93 1.29 -5.54 5.39
C SER A 93 0.43 -6.56 4.62
N GLU A 94 -0.86 -6.32 4.52
CA GLU A 94 -1.73 -7.19 3.70
C GLU A 94 -1.63 -6.90 2.20
N SER A 95 -1.16 -5.70 1.80
CA SER A 95 -1.05 -5.30 0.39
C SER A 95 0.06 -4.27 0.19
N GLY A 96 0.86 -4.40 -0.86
CA GLY A 96 1.86 -3.40 -1.25
C GLY A 96 3.01 -3.23 -0.26
N CYS A 97 3.37 -1.98 0.03
CA CYS A 97 4.56 -1.64 0.81
C CYS A 97 4.21 -1.38 2.29
N PRO A 98 4.78 -2.13 3.25
CA PRO A 98 4.55 -1.88 4.67
C PRO A 98 4.99 -0.46 5.08
N GLY A 99 4.24 0.14 6.01
CA GLY A 99 4.49 1.50 6.48
C GLY A 99 3.92 2.62 5.59
N ILE A 100 3.30 2.29 4.45
CA ILE A 100 2.64 3.26 3.56
C ILE A 100 1.14 2.99 3.55
N ALA A 101 0.36 3.80 4.26
CA ALA A 101 -1.05 3.62 4.58
C ALA A 101 -1.36 2.41 5.48
N ASP A 102 -0.37 1.59 5.80
CA ASP A 102 -0.43 0.31 6.49
C ASP A 102 0.49 0.29 7.72
N PRO A 103 0.40 -0.72 8.60
CA PRO A 103 1.31 -0.89 9.73
C PRO A 103 2.77 -1.00 9.32
N GLY A 104 3.68 -0.51 10.21
CA GLY A 104 5.13 -0.57 10.02
C GLY A 104 5.84 0.74 10.34
N GLN A 105 5.19 1.90 10.15
CA GLN A 105 5.80 3.21 10.40
C GLN A 105 6.35 3.34 11.83
N LYS A 106 5.56 2.94 12.83
CA LYS A 106 5.98 3.00 14.24
C LYS A 106 7.19 2.11 14.51
N LEU A 107 7.21 0.91 13.95
CA LEU A 107 8.34 -0.01 14.10
C LEU A 107 9.62 0.55 13.46
N CYS A 108 9.52 1.18 12.29
CA CYS A 108 10.64 1.90 11.66
C CYS A 108 11.16 3.03 12.56
N SER A 109 10.27 3.83 13.14
CA SER A 109 10.64 4.90 14.06
C SER A 109 11.40 4.36 15.27
N LEU A 110 10.92 3.30 15.89
CA LEU A 110 11.58 2.64 17.02
C LEU A 110 12.94 2.02 16.63
N ALA A 111 13.04 1.42 15.44
CA ALA A 111 14.28 0.88 14.91
C ALA A 111 15.33 1.98 14.72
N HIS A 112 14.96 3.14 14.17
CA HIS A 112 15.86 4.29 14.08
C HIS A 112 16.33 4.78 15.45
N HIS A 113 15.43 4.92 16.43
CA HIS A 113 15.81 5.30 17.79
C HIS A 113 16.79 4.35 18.45
N LYS A 114 16.77 3.07 18.06
CA LYS A 114 17.69 2.04 18.57
C LYS A 114 18.91 1.81 17.68
N ASN A 115 19.13 2.64 16.65
CA ASN A 115 20.20 2.45 15.67
C ASN A 115 20.20 1.02 15.07
N ILE A 116 19.04 0.52 14.69
CA ILE A 116 18.85 -0.74 14.00
C ILE A 116 18.78 -0.44 12.50
N LEU A 117 19.51 -1.22 11.70
CA LEU A 117 19.51 -1.06 10.25
C LEU A 117 18.16 -1.47 9.67
N ILE A 118 17.55 -0.57 8.88
CA ILE A 118 16.34 -0.83 8.12
C ILE A 118 16.70 -1.13 6.67
N LYS A 119 16.20 -2.24 6.13
CA LYS A 119 16.41 -2.68 4.75
C LYS A 119 15.07 -2.73 4.01
N PRO A 120 14.69 -1.68 3.26
CA PRO A 120 13.53 -1.76 2.38
C PRO A 120 13.84 -2.67 1.20
N LEU A 121 12.93 -3.60 0.90
CA LEU A 121 13.04 -4.46 -0.26
C LEU A 121 12.21 -3.89 -1.43
N ILE A 122 12.64 -4.16 -2.66
CA ILE A 122 11.95 -3.69 -3.86
C ILE A 122 10.73 -4.57 -4.13
N GLY A 123 9.59 -3.96 -4.39
CA GLY A 123 8.36 -4.69 -4.72
C GLY A 123 7.24 -3.78 -5.18
N PRO A 124 6.03 -4.32 -5.41
CA PRO A 124 4.93 -3.58 -5.99
C PRO A 124 4.39 -2.48 -5.06
N SER A 125 4.01 -1.35 -5.65
CA SER A 125 3.32 -0.25 -4.99
C SER A 125 2.20 0.27 -5.90
N SER A 126 0.95 0.16 -5.48
CA SER A 126 -0.19 0.64 -6.26
C SER A 126 -0.10 2.15 -6.52
N ILE A 127 0.41 2.91 -5.56
CA ILE A 127 0.56 4.38 -5.67
C ILE A 127 1.51 4.73 -6.82
N LEU A 128 2.68 4.08 -6.87
CA LEU A 128 3.68 4.37 -7.91
C LEU A 128 3.24 3.81 -9.27
N LEU A 129 2.64 2.63 -9.32
CA LEU A 129 2.11 2.06 -10.57
C LEU A 129 1.02 2.94 -11.18
N ALA A 130 0.11 3.46 -10.36
CA ALA A 130 -0.90 4.40 -10.81
C ALA A 130 -0.29 5.72 -11.29
N LEU A 131 0.65 6.30 -10.53
CA LEU A 131 1.25 7.58 -10.86
C LEU A 131 2.06 7.51 -12.16
N MET A 132 2.91 6.49 -12.34
CA MET A 132 3.74 6.34 -13.54
C MET A 132 2.91 6.13 -14.80
N SER A 133 1.70 5.57 -14.68
CA SER A 133 0.79 5.33 -15.81
C SER A 133 -0.27 6.42 -16.01
N SER A 134 -0.37 7.39 -15.09
CA SER A 134 -1.42 8.41 -15.10
C SER A 134 -1.26 9.48 -16.19
N GLY A 135 -0.03 9.75 -16.63
CA GLY A 135 0.29 10.91 -17.47
C GLY A 135 0.15 12.25 -16.75
N LEU A 136 0.15 12.26 -15.42
CA LEU A 136 0.12 13.44 -14.55
C LEU A 136 1.51 13.71 -13.94
N ASN A 137 1.63 14.77 -13.14
CA ASN A 137 2.92 15.19 -12.59
C ASN A 137 3.50 14.16 -11.61
N GLY A 138 4.58 13.48 -12.02
CA GLY A 138 5.29 12.52 -11.20
C GLY A 138 6.44 13.11 -10.36
N GLN A 139 6.79 14.41 -10.55
CA GLN A 139 7.84 15.06 -9.77
C GLN A 139 7.30 15.67 -8.49
N LYS A 140 6.08 16.21 -8.55
CA LYS A 140 5.42 16.83 -7.42
C LYS A 140 4.06 16.21 -7.21
N PHE A 141 3.93 15.45 -6.16
CA PHE A 141 2.68 14.77 -5.82
C PHE A 141 2.48 14.68 -4.31
N THR A 142 1.23 14.53 -3.90
CA THR A 142 0.85 14.31 -2.51
C THR A 142 -0.05 13.10 -2.42
N PHE A 143 0.37 12.11 -1.62
CA PHE A 143 -0.47 10.98 -1.26
C PHE A 143 -1.29 11.32 -0.01
N HIS A 144 -2.60 11.26 -0.11
CA HIS A 144 -3.55 11.62 0.95
C HIS A 144 -4.13 10.41 1.70
N GLY A 145 -3.79 9.18 1.29
CA GLY A 145 -4.42 7.99 1.82
C GLY A 145 -5.88 7.89 1.39
N TYR A 146 -6.76 7.56 2.34
CA TYR A 146 -8.20 7.47 2.13
C TYR A 146 -8.89 8.83 2.35
N LEU A 147 -9.84 9.16 1.48
CA LEU A 147 -10.73 10.28 1.72
C LEU A 147 -11.70 9.97 2.88
N PRO A 148 -12.18 11.00 3.60
CA PRO A 148 -13.11 10.82 4.72
C PRO A 148 -14.35 9.99 4.35
N ILE A 149 -14.79 9.13 5.28
CA ILE A 149 -15.98 8.27 5.07
C ILE A 149 -17.23 9.13 4.98
N GLU A 150 -17.33 10.13 5.85
CA GLU A 150 -18.45 11.08 5.92
C GLU A 150 -18.46 11.99 4.70
N LYS A 151 -19.60 12.06 4.00
CA LYS A 151 -19.73 12.75 2.71
C LYS A 151 -19.36 14.24 2.79
N GLU A 152 -19.83 14.95 3.79
CA GLU A 152 -19.56 16.39 3.94
C GLU A 152 -18.06 16.67 4.14
N LYS A 153 -17.41 15.88 5.02
CA LYS A 153 -15.97 15.99 5.26
C LYS A 153 -15.16 15.63 4.01
N ARG A 154 -15.60 14.64 3.25
CA ARG A 154 -14.98 14.22 1.99
C ARG A 154 -15.07 15.32 0.95
N ILE A 155 -16.24 15.90 0.73
CA ILE A 155 -16.44 17.03 -0.19
C ILE A 155 -15.58 18.23 0.22
N LYS A 156 -15.54 18.54 1.51
CA LYS A 156 -14.70 19.64 2.04
C LYS A 156 -13.22 19.37 1.80
N ALA A 157 -12.76 18.12 1.96
CA ALA A 157 -11.39 17.71 1.67
C ALA A 157 -11.08 17.88 0.17
N ILE A 158 -11.94 17.39 -0.72
CA ILE A 158 -11.78 17.50 -2.18
C ILE A 158 -11.68 18.99 -2.62
N LYS A 159 -12.55 19.85 -2.11
CA LYS A 159 -12.58 21.29 -2.45
C LYS A 159 -11.33 22.06 -1.99
N LYS A 160 -10.65 21.59 -0.96
CA LYS A 160 -9.41 22.21 -0.44
C LYS A 160 -8.17 21.92 -1.29
N LEU A 161 -8.24 20.92 -2.17
CA LEU A 161 -7.10 20.52 -2.98
C LEU A 161 -6.90 21.51 -4.15
N HIS A 162 -5.65 21.91 -4.36
CA HIS A 162 -5.29 22.89 -5.40
C HIS A 162 -4.53 22.21 -6.53
N PRO A 163 -4.94 22.40 -7.82
CA PRO A 163 -4.25 21.76 -8.96
C PRO A 163 -2.79 22.21 -9.09
N ASN A 164 -2.46 23.43 -8.70
CA ASN A 164 -1.10 23.99 -8.84
C ASN A 164 -0.08 23.44 -7.83
N THR A 165 -0.47 22.47 -7.01
CA THR A 165 0.43 21.87 -6.01
C THR A 165 0.98 20.51 -6.45
N GLY A 166 0.72 20.08 -7.68
CA GLY A 166 1.10 18.80 -8.24
C GLY A 166 -0.03 17.78 -8.15
N SER A 167 0.28 16.53 -8.45
CA SER A 167 -0.71 15.45 -8.45
C SER A 167 -1.18 15.07 -7.05
N HIS A 168 -2.48 14.91 -6.87
CA HIS A 168 -3.10 14.43 -5.62
C HIS A 168 -3.55 12.99 -5.78
N ILE A 169 -3.05 12.10 -4.92
CA ILE A 169 -3.27 10.65 -5.00
C ILE A 169 -4.11 10.19 -3.82
N PHE A 170 -5.14 9.40 -4.08
CA PHE A 170 -5.98 8.74 -3.07
C PHE A 170 -6.10 7.26 -3.37
N ILE A 171 -6.18 6.45 -2.31
CA ILE A 171 -6.56 5.05 -2.42
C ILE A 171 -8.01 4.88 -1.97
N GLU A 172 -8.72 3.92 -2.58
CA GLU A 172 -10.09 3.63 -2.18
C GLU A 172 -10.42 2.14 -2.27
N THR A 173 -11.27 1.72 -1.34
CA THR A 173 -11.74 0.35 -1.25
C THR A 173 -12.78 0.04 -2.33
N PRO A 174 -12.95 -1.25 -2.71
CA PRO A 174 -13.91 -1.67 -3.72
C PRO A 174 -15.36 -1.21 -3.46
N TYR A 175 -15.72 -1.09 -2.19
CA TYR A 175 -17.11 -0.77 -1.79
C TYR A 175 -17.41 0.73 -1.78
N ARG A 176 -16.39 1.58 -1.84
CA ARG A 176 -16.53 3.04 -1.77
C ARG A 176 -16.11 3.75 -3.04
N ASN A 177 -15.41 3.06 -3.96
CA ASN A 177 -14.81 3.67 -5.14
C ASN A 177 -15.81 4.46 -5.99
N GLN A 178 -17.03 3.93 -6.24
CA GLN A 178 -18.06 4.64 -6.98
C GLN A 178 -18.50 5.95 -6.30
N LYS A 179 -18.74 5.91 -4.98
CA LYS A 179 -19.15 7.10 -4.22
C LYS A 179 -18.08 8.19 -4.25
N VAL A 180 -16.81 7.78 -4.13
CA VAL A 180 -15.68 8.72 -4.20
C VAL A 180 -15.52 9.28 -5.60
N TYR A 181 -15.67 8.46 -6.64
CA TYR A 181 -15.69 8.91 -8.02
C TYR A 181 -16.77 9.96 -8.26
N ASP A 182 -18.01 9.69 -7.85
CA ASP A 182 -19.14 10.62 -8.03
C ASP A 182 -18.87 11.95 -7.32
N ASP A 183 -18.35 11.92 -6.09
CA ASP A 183 -18.02 13.13 -5.35
C ASP A 183 -16.86 13.93 -6.00
N LEU A 184 -15.85 13.25 -6.55
CA LEU A 184 -14.75 13.88 -7.31
C LEU A 184 -15.31 14.57 -8.56
N ILE A 185 -16.11 13.87 -9.36
CA ILE A 185 -16.69 14.40 -10.59
C ILE A 185 -17.57 15.62 -10.33
N GLN A 186 -18.36 15.60 -9.26
CA GLN A 186 -19.27 16.70 -8.92
C GLN A 186 -18.55 17.93 -8.35
N ASN A 187 -17.45 17.74 -7.61
CA ASN A 187 -16.84 18.81 -6.81
C ASN A 187 -15.50 19.34 -7.34
N LEU A 188 -14.86 18.65 -8.29
CA LEU A 188 -13.68 19.16 -8.98
C LEU A 188 -14.10 20.13 -10.10
N LYS A 189 -13.30 21.19 -10.33
CA LYS A 189 -13.53 22.16 -11.41
C LYS A 189 -13.34 21.49 -12.77
N PRO A 190 -14.32 21.58 -13.71
CA PRO A 190 -14.31 20.77 -14.94
C PRO A 190 -13.14 21.07 -15.89
N ASP A 191 -12.79 22.33 -16.05
CA ASP A 191 -11.94 22.79 -17.17
C ASP A 191 -10.44 22.80 -16.87
N ILE A 192 -10.07 22.61 -15.59
CA ILE A 192 -8.69 22.75 -15.15
C ILE A 192 -8.07 21.40 -14.77
N ARG A 193 -8.91 20.36 -14.53
CA ARG A 193 -8.45 19.14 -13.88
C ARG A 193 -8.66 17.90 -14.72
N LYS A 194 -7.66 17.06 -14.70
CA LYS A 194 -7.71 15.69 -15.20
C LYS A 194 -7.84 14.75 -14.01
N LEU A 195 -8.59 13.67 -14.19
CA LEU A 195 -8.70 12.58 -13.24
C LEU A 195 -8.22 11.29 -13.88
N CYS A 196 -7.21 10.69 -13.29
CA CYS A 196 -6.80 9.34 -13.55
C CYS A 196 -7.53 8.40 -12.59
N ILE A 197 -8.02 7.29 -13.14
CA ILE A 197 -8.64 6.20 -12.40
C ILE A 197 -7.86 4.94 -12.75
N ALA A 198 -7.17 4.38 -11.77
CA ALA A 198 -6.39 3.15 -11.91
C ALA A 198 -7.03 2.08 -11.01
N THR A 199 -7.65 1.09 -11.63
CA THR A 199 -8.43 0.06 -10.96
C THR A 199 -7.77 -1.30 -11.18
N ASP A 200 -7.77 -2.14 -10.14
CA ASP A 200 -7.29 -3.53 -10.19
C ASP A 200 -5.85 -3.65 -10.73
N LEU A 201 -4.98 -2.73 -10.29
CA LEU A 201 -3.58 -2.68 -10.75
C LEU A 201 -2.88 -4.03 -10.54
N THR A 202 -2.20 -4.52 -11.57
CA THR A 202 -1.57 -5.83 -11.70
C THR A 202 -2.54 -7.01 -11.74
N GLY A 203 -3.86 -6.78 -11.71
CA GLY A 203 -4.92 -7.79 -11.79
C GLY A 203 -5.39 -8.09 -13.20
N ILE A 204 -6.22 -9.11 -13.30
CA ILE A 204 -6.79 -9.53 -14.59
C ILE A 204 -7.76 -8.50 -15.17
N ASN A 205 -8.34 -7.63 -14.32
CA ASN A 205 -9.26 -6.57 -14.73
C ASN A 205 -8.59 -5.19 -14.66
N GLU A 206 -7.27 -5.13 -14.73
CA GLU A 206 -6.54 -3.86 -14.72
C GLU A 206 -7.11 -2.88 -15.74
N SER A 207 -7.40 -1.68 -15.28
CA SER A 207 -7.89 -0.59 -16.12
C SER A 207 -7.33 0.73 -15.63
N ILE A 208 -6.65 1.45 -16.52
CA ILE A 208 -6.07 2.75 -16.21
C ILE A 208 -6.45 3.73 -17.31
N PHE A 209 -7.06 4.83 -16.94
CA PHE A 209 -7.37 5.91 -17.89
C PHE A 209 -7.36 7.28 -17.21
N THR A 210 -6.99 8.29 -17.96
CA THR A 210 -6.98 9.70 -17.54
C THR A 210 -7.81 10.52 -18.51
N LYS A 211 -8.78 11.26 -17.98
CA LYS A 211 -9.67 12.13 -18.75
C LYS A 211 -9.89 13.47 -18.04
N LYS A 212 -10.33 14.48 -18.78
CA LYS A 212 -10.82 15.73 -18.21
C LYS A 212 -12.10 15.49 -17.42
N ILE A 213 -12.31 16.26 -16.36
CA ILE A 213 -13.55 16.18 -15.57
C ILE A 213 -14.78 16.47 -16.42
N SER A 214 -14.68 17.40 -17.39
CA SER A 214 -15.76 17.70 -18.34
C SER A 214 -16.20 16.47 -19.15
N GLU A 215 -15.25 15.68 -19.64
CA GLU A 215 -15.52 14.44 -20.38
C GLU A 215 -16.14 13.36 -19.48
N LEU A 216 -15.63 13.24 -18.25
CA LEU A 216 -16.14 12.28 -17.28
C LEU A 216 -17.56 12.59 -16.83
N LYS A 217 -17.92 13.87 -16.73
CA LYS A 217 -19.31 14.31 -16.43
C LYS A 217 -20.32 13.90 -17.49
N GLN A 218 -19.88 13.79 -18.74
CA GLN A 218 -20.74 13.38 -19.86
C GLN A 218 -20.78 11.85 -20.04
N SER A 219 -19.86 11.14 -19.37
CA SER A 219 -19.75 9.68 -19.44
C SER A 219 -20.41 9.03 -18.22
N ASN A 220 -21.20 7.99 -18.46
CA ASN A 220 -21.84 7.24 -17.39
C ASN A 220 -20.91 6.08 -16.96
N ILE A 221 -19.77 6.40 -16.29
CA ILE A 221 -18.80 5.39 -15.87
C ILE A 221 -19.26 4.74 -14.58
N ILE A 222 -19.43 3.43 -14.63
CA ILE A 222 -19.69 2.58 -13.47
C ILE A 222 -18.40 1.84 -13.14
N LEU A 223 -17.82 2.14 -11.98
CA LEU A 223 -16.61 1.48 -11.51
C LEU A 223 -16.93 0.07 -11.00
N LYS A 224 -16.16 -0.92 -11.43
CA LYS A 224 -16.22 -2.26 -10.87
C LYS A 224 -15.72 -2.26 -9.42
N LYS A 225 -16.16 -3.23 -8.63
CA LYS A 225 -15.78 -3.36 -7.21
C LYS A 225 -14.37 -3.94 -7.03
N TYR A 226 -13.37 -3.18 -7.47
CA TYR A 226 -11.95 -3.48 -7.29
C TYR A 226 -11.24 -2.33 -6.54
N PRO A 227 -10.10 -2.59 -5.89
CA PRO A 227 -9.26 -1.52 -5.33
C PRO A 227 -8.93 -0.49 -6.39
N THR A 228 -9.04 0.78 -6.05
CA THR A 228 -8.93 1.88 -7.02
C THR A 228 -8.02 2.97 -6.48
N ILE A 229 -7.12 3.46 -7.34
CA ILE A 229 -6.33 4.67 -7.10
C ILE A 229 -6.95 5.79 -7.95
N PHE A 230 -7.18 6.93 -7.32
CA PHE A 230 -7.57 8.17 -7.97
C PHE A 230 -6.42 9.14 -7.93
N ILE A 231 -6.07 9.74 -9.08
CA ILE A 231 -5.05 10.79 -9.16
C ILE A 231 -5.65 11.94 -9.96
N PHE A 232 -5.54 13.15 -9.44
CA PHE A 232 -5.94 14.32 -10.19
C PHE A 232 -4.91 15.46 -10.08
N GLU A 233 -4.93 16.32 -11.09
CA GLU A 233 -4.11 17.52 -11.20
C GLU A 233 -4.93 18.68 -11.82
#